data_8df2e495adf591fd2be4b354d6255aab
#
_entry.id   8df2e495adf591fd2be4b354d6255aab
#
_cell.length_a   1.000
_cell.length_b   1.000
_cell.length_c   1.000
_cell.angle_alpha   90.00
_cell.angle_beta   90.00
_cell.angle_gamma   90.00
#
_symmetry.space_group_name_H-M   'P 1'
#
loop_
_entity.id
_entity.type
_entity.pdbx_description
1 polymer ?
#
loop_
_entity_poly.entity_id
_entity_poly.type
_entity_poly.pdbx_seq_one_letter_code
_entity_poly.pdbx_strand_id
1 'polypeptide(L)'
;MAIANSERSTSAAVCVVLLGVAMAAADARASFHTWRIAELYSDAAGVVQFVELREASSADFQDQFAGKLLTSQQGSTTRTYTFPTNLANSSTANRRLLIATAAFAALGIVTPDFVVPAPFLFAGGGTLDFASVDSLTYSALPTDGVRSLDRSGSTLINSPTNYSGQSGSIAAPMAPPQNIPTLDWAGLLLLAAGLLALRAFDSRRVA
;
A
#
# COMPACT_ATOMS: atom_id res chain seq x y z
N MET A 1 -91.00 31.94 7.59
CA MET A 1 -90.08 31.90 8.71
C MET A 1 -89.03 30.84 8.41
N ALA A 2 -87.91 31.30 7.94
CA ALA A 2 -86.85 30.46 7.40
C ALA A 2 -85.65 30.50 8.38
N ILE A 3 -85.17 29.36 8.75
CA ILE A 3 -83.91 29.25 9.49
C ILE A 3 -82.92 28.63 8.58
N ALA A 4 -81.88 29.41 8.24
CA ALA A 4 -80.72 28.95 7.43
C ALA A 4 -79.74 28.30 8.39
N ASN A 5 -79.39 27.08 8.12
CA ASN A 5 -78.26 26.39 8.74
C ASN A 5 -76.97 26.66 7.96
N SER A 6 -76.03 27.23 8.68
CA SER A 6 -74.64 27.41 8.22
C SER A 6 -73.86 26.16 8.57
N GLU A 7 -73.58 25.35 7.60
CA GLU A 7 -72.52 24.33 7.73
C GLU A 7 -71.23 24.88 7.17
N ARG A 8 -70.38 25.35 8.06
CA ARG A 8 -68.98 25.73 7.72
C ARG A 8 -68.07 24.56 7.85
N SER A 9 -67.59 24.20 6.72
CA SER A 9 -66.51 23.30 6.39
C SER A 9 -65.33 23.32 7.39
N THR A 10 -65.13 22.22 8.08
CA THR A 10 -63.94 21.90 8.88
C THR A 10 -62.87 21.12 8.13
N SER A 11 -62.90 21.16 6.77
CA SER A 11 -61.98 20.35 5.94
C SER A 11 -60.66 21.00 5.58
N ALA A 12 -60.40 22.24 6.00
CA ALA A 12 -59.20 22.97 5.55
C ALA A 12 -57.99 22.85 6.54
N ALA A 13 -58.20 22.26 7.71
CA ALA A 13 -57.14 22.24 8.76
C ALA A 13 -56.27 20.96 8.78
N VAL A 14 -56.64 19.92 8.03
CA VAL A 14 -55.90 18.63 8.04
C VAL A 14 -54.81 18.53 6.98
N CYS A 15 -54.82 19.37 5.96
CA CYS A 15 -53.81 19.32 4.87
C CYS A 15 -52.48 20.03 5.17
N VAL A 16 -52.35 20.82 6.23
CA VAL A 16 -51.13 21.64 6.47
C VAL A 16 -50.15 20.95 7.41
N VAL A 17 -50.54 19.90 8.13
CA VAL A 17 -49.63 19.20 9.07
C VAL A 17 -48.80 18.10 8.42
N LEU A 18 -49.09 17.69 7.18
CA LEU A 18 -48.39 16.62 6.46
C LEU A 18 -47.22 17.10 5.62
N LEU A 19 -46.89 18.40 5.58
CA LEU A 19 -45.83 18.94 4.77
C LEU A 19 -44.57 19.34 5.59
N GLY A 20 -44.51 18.99 6.87
CA GLY A 20 -43.44 19.44 7.77
C GLY A 20 -42.43 18.38 8.18
N VAL A 21 -42.50 17.17 7.65
CA VAL A 21 -41.41 16.18 7.80
C VAL A 21 -40.63 16.10 6.48
N ALA A 22 -40.05 17.23 6.06
CA ALA A 22 -38.80 17.16 5.30
C ALA A 22 -37.80 16.54 6.27
N MET A 23 -37.63 15.22 6.21
CA MET A 23 -36.46 14.59 6.76
C MET A 23 -35.25 15.34 6.17
N ALA A 24 -34.60 16.15 7.03
CA ALA A 24 -33.20 16.41 6.83
C ALA A 24 -32.57 15.02 6.85
N ALA A 25 -32.36 14.43 5.66
CA ALA A 25 -31.37 13.40 5.49
C ALA A 25 -30.08 14.06 6.00
N ALA A 26 -29.76 13.81 7.27
CA ALA A 26 -28.43 14.07 7.75
C ALA A 26 -27.56 13.34 6.75
N ASP A 27 -26.85 14.09 5.90
CA ASP A 27 -25.80 13.54 5.08
C ASP A 27 -24.96 12.71 6.04
N ALA A 28 -25.10 11.40 5.97
CA ALA A 28 -24.22 10.45 6.65
C ALA A 28 -22.86 10.73 6.01
N ARG A 29 -22.15 11.72 6.57
CA ARG A 29 -20.86 12.12 6.04
C ARG A 29 -19.99 10.91 6.06
N ALA A 30 -19.59 10.52 4.89
CA ALA A 30 -18.57 9.52 4.65
C ALA A 30 -17.48 9.65 5.69
N SER A 31 -17.14 8.56 6.26
CA SER A 31 -16.19 8.40 7.35
C SER A 31 -14.87 7.89 6.80
N PHE A 32 -13.88 7.71 7.65
CA PHE A 32 -12.60 7.10 7.26
C PHE A 32 -12.10 6.13 8.33
N HIS A 33 -12.97 5.72 9.25
CA HIS A 33 -12.56 4.96 10.46
C HIS A 33 -12.29 3.49 10.23
N THR A 34 -12.55 2.95 9.07
CA THR A 34 -12.40 1.52 8.80
C THR A 34 -11.05 1.15 8.20
N TRP A 35 -10.23 2.14 7.92
CA TRP A 35 -8.89 1.93 7.41
C TRP A 35 -7.94 1.44 8.50
N ARG A 36 -7.08 0.50 8.13
CA ARG A 36 -6.04 -0.08 9.00
C ARG A 36 -4.71 -0.11 8.29
N ILE A 37 -3.65 0.17 9.03
CA ILE A 37 -2.27 -0.02 8.57
C ILE A 37 -2.08 -1.51 8.30
N ALA A 38 -1.68 -1.86 7.09
CA ALA A 38 -1.59 -3.24 6.64
C ALA A 38 -0.15 -3.70 6.42
N GLU A 39 0.67 -2.86 5.78
CA GLU A 39 2.03 -3.22 5.40
C GLU A 39 2.97 -2.01 5.49
N LEU A 40 4.19 -2.23 5.98
CA LEU A 40 5.25 -1.23 6.12
C LEU A 40 6.52 -1.72 5.44
N TYR A 41 7.13 -0.87 4.64
CA TYR A 41 8.38 -1.17 3.96
C TYR A 41 9.38 -0.02 4.09
N SER A 42 10.65 -0.37 4.26
CA SER A 42 11.78 0.56 4.14
C SER A 42 12.98 -0.14 3.55
N ASP A 43 13.68 0.50 2.62
CA ASP A 43 15.03 0.10 2.28
C ASP A 43 16.03 0.44 3.40
N ALA A 44 17.27 -0.02 3.27
CA ALA A 44 18.32 0.20 4.26
C ALA A 44 18.67 1.70 4.43
N ALA A 45 18.51 2.51 3.40
CA ALA A 45 18.79 3.94 3.43
C ALA A 45 17.62 4.77 3.98
N GLY A 46 16.44 4.19 4.14
CA GLY A 46 15.22 4.91 4.53
C GLY A 46 14.71 5.86 3.44
N VAL A 47 15.13 5.66 2.20
CA VAL A 47 14.79 6.52 1.05
C VAL A 47 13.60 5.96 0.27
N VAL A 48 13.61 4.65 0.01
CA VAL A 48 12.48 3.95 -0.60
C VAL A 48 11.62 3.37 0.51
N GLN A 49 10.46 3.99 0.74
CA GLN A 49 9.55 3.59 1.81
C GLN A 49 8.11 3.59 1.32
N PHE A 50 7.30 2.70 1.87
CA PHE A 50 5.85 2.78 1.74
C PHE A 50 5.10 2.34 3.00
N VAL A 51 3.89 2.84 3.10
CA VAL A 51 2.82 2.44 4.02
C VAL A 51 1.63 2.04 3.16
N GLU A 52 1.10 0.85 3.40
CA GLU A 52 -0.16 0.45 2.81
C GLU A 52 -1.25 0.48 3.89
N LEU A 53 -2.35 1.12 3.59
CA LEU A 53 -3.59 1.03 4.36
C LEU A 53 -4.56 0.09 3.66
N ARG A 54 -5.39 -0.60 4.44
CA ARG A 54 -6.47 -1.45 3.94
C ARG A 54 -7.79 -1.05 4.58
N GLU A 55 -8.84 -0.89 3.78
CA GLU A 55 -10.20 -0.83 4.28
C GLU A 55 -10.59 -2.23 4.81
N ALA A 56 -10.98 -2.33 6.09
CA ALA A 56 -11.05 -3.59 6.82
C ALA A 56 -12.48 -4.04 7.17
N SER A 57 -13.51 -3.30 6.75
CA SER A 57 -14.90 -3.54 7.11
C SER A 57 -15.84 -3.76 5.93
N SER A 58 -15.29 -3.83 4.71
CA SER A 58 -16.06 -3.90 3.46
C SER A 58 -17.02 -2.72 3.31
N ALA A 59 -16.61 -1.54 3.79
CA ALA A 59 -17.44 -0.34 3.83
C ALA A 59 -17.06 0.63 2.71
N ASP A 60 -18.07 1.09 1.96
CA ASP A 60 -17.96 2.23 1.08
C ASP A 60 -18.02 3.56 1.86
N PHE A 61 -17.82 4.67 1.19
CA PHE A 61 -17.88 6.03 1.75
C PHE A 61 -16.84 6.29 2.85
N GLN A 62 -15.67 5.68 2.77
CA GLN A 62 -14.53 5.88 3.69
C GLN A 62 -13.43 6.73 3.05
N ASP A 63 -13.80 7.72 2.26
CA ASP A 63 -12.92 8.49 1.35
C ASP A 63 -12.43 9.84 1.91
N GLN A 64 -12.86 10.26 3.11
CA GLN A 64 -12.62 11.60 3.65
C GLN A 64 -11.22 11.74 4.28
N PHE A 65 -10.18 11.78 3.45
CA PHE A 65 -8.78 11.85 3.86
C PHE A 65 -8.25 13.28 4.00
N ALA A 66 -8.79 14.27 3.28
CA ALA A 66 -8.30 15.63 3.30
C ALA A 66 -8.14 16.19 4.72
N GLY A 67 -6.96 16.73 5.05
CA GLY A 67 -6.63 17.28 6.35
C GLY A 67 -6.35 16.25 7.44
N LYS A 68 -6.45 14.95 7.17
CA LYS A 68 -6.08 13.91 8.14
C LYS A 68 -4.56 13.77 8.21
N LEU A 69 -4.09 13.22 9.32
CA LEU A 69 -2.66 13.10 9.60
C LEU A 69 -2.24 11.63 9.55
N LEU A 70 -1.08 11.39 8.95
CA LEU A 70 -0.30 10.18 9.15
C LEU A 70 0.96 10.58 9.91
N THR A 71 1.19 9.97 11.06
CA THR A 71 2.28 10.35 11.97
C THR A 71 3.16 9.14 12.27
N SER A 72 4.45 9.26 12.02
CA SER A 72 5.47 8.27 12.37
C SER A 72 6.32 8.80 13.52
N GLN A 73 6.46 8.02 14.59
CA GLN A 73 7.16 8.44 15.81
C GLN A 73 8.17 7.39 16.28
N GLN A 74 9.35 7.86 16.70
CA GLN A 74 10.35 7.06 17.40
C GLN A 74 10.98 7.91 18.52
N GLY A 75 10.78 7.49 19.77
CA GLY A 75 11.18 8.29 20.93
C GLY A 75 10.53 9.68 20.90
N SER A 76 11.34 10.72 20.96
CA SER A 76 10.89 12.12 20.88
C SER A 76 10.78 12.66 19.45
N THR A 77 11.21 11.90 18.45
CA THR A 77 11.19 12.34 17.04
C THR A 77 9.88 11.95 16.38
N THR A 78 9.22 12.93 15.79
CA THR A 78 7.94 12.75 15.08
C THR A 78 8.04 13.30 13.67
N ARG A 79 7.49 12.56 12.70
CA ARG A 79 7.32 12.95 11.30
C ARG A 79 5.84 12.89 10.98
N THR A 80 5.32 13.94 10.38
CA THR A 80 3.89 14.07 10.09
C THR A 80 3.65 14.38 8.63
N TYR A 81 2.65 13.74 8.06
CA TYR A 81 2.14 14.01 6.73
C TYR A 81 0.65 14.35 6.83
N THR A 82 0.24 15.43 6.18
CA THR A 82 -1.17 15.82 6.07
C THR A 82 -1.68 15.45 4.69
N PHE A 83 -2.74 14.66 4.62
CA PHE A 83 -3.35 14.28 3.33
C PHE A 83 -3.93 15.52 2.65
N PRO A 84 -3.52 15.83 1.40
CA PRO A 84 -3.94 17.07 0.73
C PRO A 84 -5.36 17.00 0.18
N THR A 85 -5.86 15.80 -0.14
CA THR A 85 -7.15 15.58 -0.81
C THR A 85 -7.87 14.38 -0.23
N ASN A 86 -9.17 14.28 -0.51
CA ASN A 86 -9.92 13.04 -0.34
C ASN A 86 -9.51 12.00 -1.40
N LEU A 87 -9.93 10.75 -1.24
CA LEU A 87 -9.77 9.72 -2.26
C LEU A 87 -10.60 10.07 -3.52
N ALA A 88 -10.23 9.46 -4.64
CA ALA A 88 -10.81 9.77 -5.94
C ALA A 88 -12.32 9.47 -6.05
N ASN A 89 -12.82 8.54 -5.24
CA ASN A 89 -14.23 8.16 -5.18
C ASN A 89 -14.55 7.46 -3.86
N SER A 90 -15.83 7.24 -3.60
CA SER A 90 -16.34 6.64 -2.37
C SER A 90 -16.46 5.10 -2.39
N SER A 91 -16.08 4.45 -3.48
CA SER A 91 -16.08 2.97 -3.58
C SER A 91 -14.85 2.40 -2.85
N THR A 92 -14.85 2.46 -1.54
CA THR A 92 -13.71 2.15 -0.67
C THR A 92 -13.70 0.71 -0.15
N ALA A 93 -14.81 -0.01 -0.27
CA ALA A 93 -14.97 -1.37 0.27
C ALA A 93 -13.82 -2.31 -0.16
N ASN A 94 -13.12 -2.87 0.80
CA ASN A 94 -11.98 -3.79 0.62
C ASN A 94 -10.81 -3.22 -0.21
N ARG A 95 -10.74 -1.90 -0.40
CA ARG A 95 -9.66 -1.26 -1.13
C ARG A 95 -8.38 -1.19 -0.30
N ARG A 96 -7.28 -1.03 -1.01
CA ARG A 96 -5.98 -0.70 -0.47
C ARG A 96 -5.61 0.73 -0.86
N LEU A 97 -4.72 1.35 -0.12
CA LEU A 97 -4.22 2.70 -0.37
C LEU A 97 -2.73 2.73 -0.14
N LEU A 98 -1.99 3.20 -1.12
CA LEU A 98 -0.54 3.22 -1.10
C LEU A 98 -0.02 4.64 -0.85
N ILE A 99 0.70 4.81 0.25
CA ILE A 99 1.39 6.03 0.63
C ILE A 99 2.89 5.73 0.57
N ALA A 100 3.63 6.43 -0.28
CA ALA A 100 5.04 6.09 -0.48
C ALA A 100 5.90 7.32 -0.69
N THR A 101 7.21 7.16 -0.61
CA THR A 101 8.17 8.21 -0.90
C THR A 101 8.32 8.47 -2.40
N ALA A 102 8.82 9.65 -2.77
CA ALA A 102 9.10 9.96 -4.17
C ALA A 102 10.09 8.97 -4.82
N ALA A 103 11.04 8.46 -4.04
CA ALA A 103 11.98 7.45 -4.52
C ALA A 103 11.29 6.11 -4.84
N PHE A 104 10.29 5.71 -4.05
CA PHE A 104 9.45 4.56 -4.40
C PHE A 104 8.69 4.80 -5.70
N ALA A 105 8.06 5.98 -5.84
CA ALA A 105 7.32 6.33 -7.06
C ALA A 105 8.22 6.27 -8.31
N ALA A 106 9.48 6.66 -8.19
CA ALA A 106 10.47 6.63 -9.26
C ALA A 106 10.83 5.20 -9.73
N LEU A 107 10.54 4.17 -8.93
CA LEU A 107 10.73 2.77 -9.36
C LEU A 107 9.73 2.35 -10.45
N GLY A 108 8.60 3.05 -10.59
CA GLY A 108 7.59 2.78 -11.62
C GLY A 108 6.85 1.43 -11.45
N ILE A 109 6.95 0.78 -10.29
CA ILE A 109 6.34 -0.53 -10.03
C ILE A 109 4.84 -0.38 -9.79
N VAL A 110 4.48 0.51 -8.86
CA VAL A 110 3.10 0.87 -8.53
C VAL A 110 3.07 2.38 -8.31
N THR A 111 2.09 3.06 -8.88
CA THR A 111 1.91 4.50 -8.65
C THR A 111 1.32 4.72 -7.25
N PRO A 112 1.99 5.43 -6.33
CA PRO A 112 1.41 5.75 -5.03
C PRO A 112 0.18 6.65 -5.17
N ASP A 113 -0.80 6.47 -4.27
CA ASP A 113 -1.95 7.36 -4.17
C ASP A 113 -1.55 8.69 -3.50
N PHE A 114 -0.60 8.64 -2.55
CA PHE A 114 -0.03 9.81 -1.91
C PHE A 114 1.49 9.69 -1.78
N VAL A 115 2.17 10.83 -1.91
CA VAL A 115 3.64 10.89 -1.79
C VAL A 115 4.02 11.62 -0.51
N VAL A 116 4.83 10.96 0.33
CA VAL A 116 5.34 11.49 1.59
C VAL A 116 6.82 11.87 1.49
N PRO A 117 7.32 12.82 2.30
CA PRO A 117 8.74 13.10 2.39
C PRO A 117 9.56 11.88 2.85
N ALA A 118 10.78 11.72 2.37
CA ALA A 118 11.73 10.73 2.85
C ALA A 118 12.75 11.37 3.81
N PRO A 119 13.19 10.65 4.85
CA PRO A 119 12.61 9.41 5.35
C PRO A 119 11.34 9.66 6.16
N PHE A 120 10.33 8.82 6.03
CA PHE A 120 9.07 8.93 6.77
C PHE A 120 9.00 7.90 7.91
N LEU A 121 9.18 6.62 7.59
CA LEU A 121 9.23 5.54 8.58
C LEU A 121 10.60 5.50 9.29
N PHE A 122 10.62 4.99 10.51
CA PHE A 122 11.84 4.68 11.23
C PHE A 122 12.17 3.19 11.06
N ALA A 123 13.24 2.88 10.32
CA ALA A 123 13.63 1.49 10.05
C ALA A 123 13.95 0.70 11.34
N GLY A 124 14.43 1.36 12.38
CA GLY A 124 14.72 0.74 13.67
C GLY A 124 13.51 0.48 14.58
N GLY A 125 12.29 0.70 14.07
CA GLY A 125 11.04 0.55 14.83
C GLY A 125 10.46 1.88 15.27
N GLY A 126 9.18 1.87 15.62
CA GLY A 126 8.45 3.07 16.03
C GLY A 126 6.95 2.83 16.12
N THR A 127 6.21 3.92 16.16
CA THR A 127 4.75 3.88 16.11
C THR A 127 4.26 4.70 14.92
N LEU A 128 3.41 4.11 14.12
CA LEU A 128 2.69 4.79 13.03
C LEU A 128 1.25 4.98 13.47
N ASP A 129 0.76 6.21 13.43
CA ASP A 129 -0.63 6.58 13.72
C ASP A 129 -1.28 7.13 12.47
N PHE A 130 -2.44 6.61 12.13
CA PHE A 130 -3.29 7.11 11.07
C PHE A 130 -4.50 7.80 11.66
N ALA A 131 -4.44 9.11 11.78
CA ALA A 131 -5.52 10.02 12.15
C ALA A 131 -6.26 9.62 13.44
N SER A 132 -5.58 8.99 14.39
CA SER A 132 -6.15 8.40 15.62
C SER A 132 -7.26 7.36 15.36
N VAL A 133 -7.36 6.87 14.13
CA VAL A 133 -8.28 5.79 13.72
C VAL A 133 -7.61 4.44 13.85
N ASP A 134 -6.32 4.38 13.57
CA ASP A 134 -5.52 3.18 13.69
C ASP A 134 -4.08 3.53 14.07
N SER A 135 -3.51 2.72 14.93
CA SER A 135 -2.12 2.87 15.36
C SER A 135 -1.43 1.51 15.35
N LEU A 136 -0.19 1.50 14.88
CA LEU A 136 0.65 0.31 14.81
C LEU A 136 2.02 0.63 15.38
N THR A 137 2.33 0.00 16.52
CA THR A 137 3.72 -0.04 17.02
C THR A 137 4.42 -1.23 16.40
N TYR A 138 5.58 -0.99 15.79
CA TYR A 138 6.34 -1.99 15.06
C TYR A 138 7.80 -2.03 15.53
N SER A 139 8.41 -3.20 15.46
CA SER A 139 9.84 -3.43 15.66
C SER A 139 10.63 -2.96 14.44
N ALA A 140 11.94 -3.27 14.41
CA ALA A 140 12.76 -2.97 13.24
C ALA A 140 12.15 -3.55 11.96
N LEU A 141 12.08 -2.71 10.91
CA LEU A 141 11.62 -3.12 9.59
C LEU A 141 12.71 -3.98 8.91
N PRO A 142 12.33 -4.95 8.07
CA PRO A 142 13.25 -5.57 7.14
C PRO A 142 13.86 -4.49 6.22
N THR A 143 15.18 -4.52 6.05
CA THR A 143 15.91 -3.57 5.21
C THR A 143 16.68 -4.26 4.10
N ASP A 144 16.29 -5.49 3.77
CA ASP A 144 16.92 -6.32 2.73
C ASP A 144 16.55 -5.91 1.30
N GLY A 145 15.67 -4.93 1.15
CA GLY A 145 15.21 -4.44 -0.15
C GLY A 145 14.09 -5.27 -0.77
N VAL A 146 13.66 -6.36 -0.12
CA VAL A 146 12.66 -7.29 -0.66
C VAL A 146 11.48 -7.49 0.28
N ARG A 147 11.74 -7.51 1.60
CA ARG A 147 10.71 -7.81 2.59
C ARG A 147 10.13 -6.56 3.19
N SER A 148 8.88 -6.68 3.59
CA SER A 148 8.12 -5.72 4.37
C SER A 148 7.66 -6.34 5.69
N LEU A 149 7.06 -5.54 6.54
CA LEU A 149 6.44 -5.95 7.79
C LEU A 149 4.92 -5.81 7.65
N ASP A 150 4.18 -6.87 7.93
CA ASP A 150 2.73 -6.80 8.01
C ASP A 150 2.24 -6.28 9.37
N ARG A 151 0.93 -6.07 9.48
CA ARG A 151 0.29 -5.62 10.72
C ARG A 151 0.51 -6.55 11.91
N SER A 152 0.72 -7.84 11.67
CA SER A 152 0.96 -8.83 12.75
C SER A 152 2.39 -8.81 13.29
N GLY A 153 3.28 -8.06 12.63
CA GLY A 153 4.71 -8.07 12.90
C GLY A 153 5.46 -9.18 12.16
N SER A 154 4.79 -9.89 11.24
CA SER A 154 5.42 -10.91 10.39
C SER A 154 6.10 -10.28 9.19
N THR A 155 7.22 -10.83 8.77
CA THR A 155 7.90 -10.42 7.54
C THR A 155 7.37 -11.19 6.34
N LEU A 156 7.13 -10.49 5.24
CA LEU A 156 6.64 -11.07 3.99
C LEU A 156 7.37 -10.44 2.79
N ILE A 157 7.23 -11.04 1.62
CA ILE A 157 7.65 -10.36 0.38
C ILE A 157 6.72 -9.15 0.20
N ASN A 158 7.31 -7.97 -0.03
CA ASN A 158 6.54 -6.75 -0.18
C ASN A 158 5.53 -6.85 -1.33
N SER A 159 4.35 -6.28 -1.12
CA SER A 159 3.23 -6.39 -2.06
C SER A 159 2.40 -5.11 -2.16
N PRO A 160 3.04 -3.93 -2.38
CA PRO A 160 2.34 -2.66 -2.41
C PRO A 160 1.21 -2.67 -3.42
N THR A 161 0.04 -2.21 -2.98
CA THR A 161 -1.16 -2.12 -3.80
C THR A 161 -1.81 -0.75 -3.61
N ASN A 162 -2.09 -0.05 -4.70
CA ASN A 162 -2.71 1.26 -4.67
C ASN A 162 -4.25 1.19 -4.72
N TYR A 163 -4.90 2.34 -4.59
CA TYR A 163 -6.35 2.47 -4.56
C TYR A 163 -7.04 2.00 -5.85
N SER A 164 -6.38 2.13 -7.00
CA SER A 164 -6.90 1.61 -8.27
C SER A 164 -6.80 0.09 -8.39
N GLY A 165 -6.10 -0.59 -7.47
CA GLY A 165 -5.88 -2.03 -7.49
C GLY A 165 -4.61 -2.45 -8.26
N GLN A 166 -3.78 -1.50 -8.68
CA GLN A 166 -2.46 -1.83 -9.23
C GLN A 166 -1.60 -2.37 -8.11
N SER A 167 -0.98 -3.53 -8.32
CA SER A 167 -0.08 -4.17 -7.35
C SER A 167 1.26 -4.53 -7.98
N GLY A 168 2.27 -4.67 -7.15
CA GLY A 168 3.62 -5.04 -7.59
C GLY A 168 4.47 -5.53 -6.43
N SER A 169 5.77 -5.68 -6.67
CA SER A 169 6.75 -6.02 -5.64
C SER A 169 8.10 -5.41 -6.00
N ILE A 170 8.79 -4.86 -5.02
CA ILE A 170 10.18 -4.47 -5.16
C ILE A 170 10.99 -5.77 -5.12
N ALA A 171 11.62 -6.10 -6.24
CA ALA A 171 12.50 -7.26 -6.32
C ALA A 171 13.90 -6.91 -5.82
N ALA A 172 14.63 -7.89 -5.29
CA ALA A 172 16.06 -7.73 -5.08
C ALA A 172 16.73 -7.32 -6.40
N PRO A 173 17.74 -6.45 -6.38
CA PRO A 173 18.56 -6.20 -7.57
C PRO A 173 19.00 -7.56 -8.12
N MET A 174 18.71 -7.81 -9.39
CA MET A 174 19.19 -9.02 -10.04
C MET A 174 20.73 -9.04 -9.90
N ALA A 175 21.27 -10.08 -9.26
CA ALA A 175 22.72 -10.21 -9.20
C ALA A 175 23.27 -10.06 -10.63
N PRO A 176 24.34 -9.27 -10.83
CA PRO A 176 24.93 -9.16 -12.16
C PRO A 176 25.21 -10.57 -12.68
N PRO A 177 24.98 -10.82 -13.96
CA PRO A 177 25.21 -12.13 -14.54
C PRO A 177 26.61 -12.60 -14.13
N GLN A 178 26.66 -13.69 -13.38
CA GLN A 178 27.93 -14.28 -12.98
C GLN A 178 28.62 -14.64 -14.28
N ASN A 179 29.82 -14.07 -14.51
CA ASN A 179 30.67 -14.52 -15.61
C ASN A 179 30.94 -16.01 -15.38
N ILE A 180 30.21 -16.85 -16.08
CA ILE A 180 30.51 -18.29 -16.10
C ILE A 180 31.92 -18.35 -16.67
N PRO A 181 32.91 -18.92 -15.95
CA PRO A 181 34.24 -19.07 -16.49
C PRO A 181 34.13 -19.88 -17.79
N THR A 182 34.12 -19.21 -18.92
CA THR A 182 34.30 -19.90 -20.21
C THR A 182 35.75 -20.35 -20.24
N LEU A 183 35.97 -21.64 -20.48
CA LEU A 183 37.32 -22.11 -20.79
C LEU A 183 37.88 -21.17 -21.87
N ASP A 184 38.95 -20.46 -21.52
CA ASP A 184 39.67 -19.67 -22.51
C ASP A 184 40.26 -20.61 -23.57
N TRP A 185 40.71 -20.03 -24.68
CA TRP A 185 41.28 -20.82 -25.77
C TRP A 185 42.45 -21.71 -25.31
N ALA A 186 43.18 -21.33 -24.24
CA ALA A 186 44.25 -22.10 -23.65
C ALA A 186 43.72 -23.36 -22.92
N GLY A 187 42.60 -23.23 -22.20
CA GLY A 187 41.90 -24.38 -21.57
C GLY A 187 41.33 -25.36 -22.59
N LEU A 188 40.80 -24.85 -23.71
CA LEU A 188 40.34 -25.67 -24.82
C LEU A 188 41.50 -26.42 -25.49
N LEU A 189 42.68 -25.78 -25.67
CA LEU A 189 43.87 -26.42 -26.20
C LEU A 189 44.42 -27.51 -25.28
N LEU A 190 44.42 -27.29 -23.97
CA LEU A 190 44.85 -28.29 -23.00
C LEU A 190 43.91 -29.50 -23.02
N LEU A 191 42.61 -29.29 -23.15
CA LEU A 191 41.61 -30.35 -23.23
C LEU A 191 41.80 -31.17 -24.53
N ALA A 192 42.04 -30.49 -25.67
CA ALA A 192 42.30 -31.13 -26.94
C ALA A 192 43.62 -31.92 -26.93
N ALA A 193 44.71 -31.36 -26.34
CA ALA A 193 45.97 -32.08 -26.19
C ALA A 193 45.84 -33.32 -25.27
N GLY A 194 45.06 -33.21 -24.19
CA GLY A 194 44.78 -34.34 -23.30
C GLY A 194 44.04 -35.47 -24.00
N LEU A 195 43.05 -35.16 -24.84
CA LEU A 195 42.32 -36.15 -25.63
C LEU A 195 43.18 -36.83 -26.70
N LEU A 196 44.07 -36.08 -27.34
CA LEU A 196 45.02 -36.66 -28.30
C LEU A 196 46.03 -37.57 -27.63
N ALA A 197 46.53 -37.23 -26.45
CA ALA A 197 47.43 -38.08 -25.67
C ALA A 197 46.79 -39.37 -25.23
N LEU A 198 45.51 -39.34 -24.81
CA LEU A 198 44.76 -40.55 -24.50
C LEU A 198 44.55 -41.48 -25.68
N ARG A 199 44.27 -40.94 -26.86
CA ARG A 199 44.16 -41.74 -28.09
C ARG A 199 45.51 -42.37 -28.49
N ALA A 200 46.61 -41.66 -28.36
CA ALA A 200 47.95 -42.19 -28.66
C ALA A 200 48.36 -43.27 -27.68
N PHE A 201 47.88 -43.23 -26.45
CA PHE A 201 48.16 -44.28 -25.46
C PHE A 201 47.36 -45.56 -25.71
N ASP A 202 46.12 -45.43 -26.17
CA ASP A 202 45.23 -46.58 -26.46
C ASP A 202 45.69 -47.31 -27.73
N SER A 203 46.18 -46.58 -28.76
CA SER A 203 46.69 -47.18 -29.97
C SER A 203 47.99 -48.00 -29.77
N ARG A 204 48.75 -47.76 -28.69
CA ARG A 204 49.97 -48.53 -28.36
C ARG A 204 49.68 -49.84 -27.57
N ARG A 205 48.44 -50.00 -27.07
CA ARG A 205 48.06 -51.26 -26.36
C ARG A 205 47.48 -52.33 -27.26
N VAL A 206 47.19 -52.00 -28.53
CA VAL A 206 46.57 -52.90 -29.51
C VAL A 206 47.58 -53.44 -30.55
N ALA A 207 48.84 -53.07 -30.45
CA ALA A 207 49.96 -53.54 -31.26
C ALA A 207 50.85 -54.41 -30.38
#